data_5ea8daee5999fe97a2be82afffb2891d
#
_entry.id   5ea8daee5999fe97a2be82afffb2891d
#
_cell.length_a   1.000
_cell.length_b   1.000
_cell.length_c   1.000
_cell.angle_alpha   90.00
_cell.angle_beta   90.00
_cell.angle_gamma   90.00
#
_symmetry.space_group_name_H-M   'P 1'
#
loop_
_entity.id
_entity.type
_entity.pdbx_description
1 polymer ?
#
loop_
_entity_poly.entity_id
_entity_poly.type
_entity_poly.pdbx_seq_one_letter_code
_entity_poly.pdbx_strand_id
1 'polypeptide(L)'
;DISRILTEMATPAMHMASAVLPGMRSRRGGVIINVASDAAKTATPGEAMIGAAKAAIVMFTRTLAIEEKRHGIRANALTPSLVHGTASTERITSGEGFSAKLFASAAKQAALGVPDADDIAALAVFVCSPAAGKLTGQAISVNGGISAA
;
A
#
# COMPACT_ATOMS: atom_id res chain seq x y z
N ASP A 1 -6.15 19.44 8.92
CA ASP A 1 -4.75 19.78 9.19
C ASP A 1 -3.83 18.91 8.32
N ILE A 2 -3.08 19.54 7.42
CA ILE A 2 -2.18 18.87 6.44
C ILE A 2 -1.07 18.10 7.17
N SER A 3 -0.43 18.72 8.14
CA SER A 3 0.67 18.10 8.90
C SER A 3 0.21 16.84 9.61
N ARG A 4 -0.99 16.87 10.19
CA ARG A 4 -1.59 15.71 10.86
C ARG A 4 -1.83 14.55 9.89
N ILE A 5 -2.42 14.83 8.71
CA ILE A 5 -2.68 13.78 7.70
C ILE A 5 -1.38 13.12 7.27
N LEU A 6 -0.36 13.92 6.93
CA LEU A 6 0.94 13.39 6.52
C LEU A 6 1.58 12.55 7.63
N THR A 7 1.57 13.05 8.87
CA THR A 7 2.15 12.35 10.02
C THR A 7 1.42 11.03 10.31
N GLU A 8 0.10 11.07 10.45
CA GLU A 8 -0.69 9.87 10.82
C GLU A 8 -0.69 8.80 9.72
N MET A 9 -0.57 9.18 8.45
CA MET A 9 -0.65 8.22 7.34
C MET A 9 0.72 7.70 6.87
N ALA A 10 1.80 8.47 6.97
CA ALA A 10 3.10 8.08 6.44
C ALA A 10 4.06 7.58 7.52
N THR A 11 4.15 8.25 8.67
CA THR A 11 5.19 7.96 9.65
C THR A 11 5.07 6.60 10.36
N PRO A 12 3.88 5.99 10.57
CA PRO A 12 3.80 4.67 11.20
C PRO A 12 4.60 3.59 10.45
N ALA A 13 4.53 3.57 9.11
CA ALA A 13 5.30 2.63 8.30
C ALA A 13 6.82 2.82 8.49
N MET A 14 7.28 4.06 8.57
CA MET A 14 8.69 4.41 8.77
C MET A 14 9.17 4.03 10.18
N HIS A 15 8.39 4.34 11.21
CA HIS A 15 8.72 3.98 12.59
C HIS A 15 8.77 2.46 12.80
N MET A 16 7.79 1.74 12.29
CA MET A 16 7.75 0.27 12.40
C MET A 16 8.94 -0.37 11.67
N ALA A 17 9.26 0.08 10.47
CA ALA A 17 10.42 -0.40 9.73
C ALA A 17 11.71 -0.13 10.53
N SER A 18 11.90 1.09 11.02
CA SER A 18 13.08 1.47 11.82
C SER A 18 13.23 0.59 13.08
N ALA A 19 12.14 0.25 13.74
CA ALA A 19 12.15 -0.56 14.95
C ALA A 19 12.56 -2.02 14.70
N VAL A 20 12.20 -2.60 13.55
CA VAL A 20 12.47 -4.02 13.25
C VAL A 20 13.81 -4.26 12.53
N LEU A 21 14.36 -3.24 11.87
CA LEU A 21 15.58 -3.35 11.08
C LEU A 21 16.80 -3.86 11.85
N PRO A 22 17.11 -3.41 13.08
CA PRO A 22 18.27 -3.91 13.81
C PRO A 22 18.24 -5.44 13.98
N GLY A 23 17.09 -6.00 14.37
CA GLY A 23 16.90 -7.44 14.50
C GLY A 23 16.97 -8.18 13.16
N MET A 24 16.42 -7.60 12.09
CA MET A 24 16.49 -8.18 10.74
C MET A 24 17.92 -8.17 10.20
N ARG A 25 18.68 -7.10 10.41
CA ARG A 25 20.11 -7.02 10.01
C ARG A 25 20.95 -8.06 10.75
N SER A 26 20.73 -8.22 12.06
CA SER A 26 21.45 -9.21 12.88
C SER A 26 21.27 -10.64 12.36
N ARG A 27 20.04 -11.04 12.02
CA ARG A 27 19.77 -12.39 11.48
C ARG A 27 19.98 -12.52 9.97
N ARG A 28 20.38 -11.41 9.30
CA ARG A 28 20.64 -11.34 7.86
C ARG A 28 19.43 -11.78 7.01
N GLY A 29 18.26 -11.33 7.36
CA GLY A 29 17.06 -11.66 6.62
C GLY A 29 15.78 -11.05 7.22
N GLY A 30 14.83 -10.80 6.36
CA GLY A 30 13.51 -10.29 6.73
C GLY A 30 12.72 -9.82 5.52
N VAL A 31 11.44 -9.66 5.72
CA VAL A 31 10.55 -9.07 4.73
C VAL A 31 9.72 -7.98 5.39
N ILE A 32 9.69 -6.82 4.77
CA ILE A 32 8.84 -5.70 5.16
C ILE A 32 7.81 -5.49 4.06
N ILE A 33 6.53 -5.46 4.43
CA ILE A 33 5.44 -5.07 3.56
C ILE A 33 4.80 -3.82 4.13
N ASN A 34 4.85 -2.73 3.40
CA ASN A 34 4.13 -1.51 3.71
C ASN A 34 2.82 -1.44 2.92
N VAL A 35 1.74 -1.04 3.56
CA VAL A 35 0.45 -0.83 2.88
C VAL A 35 0.29 0.65 2.56
N ALA A 36 0.38 0.96 1.27
CA ALA A 36 0.17 2.30 0.74
C ALA A 36 -1.27 2.45 0.19
N SER A 37 -1.41 2.93 -1.03
CA SER A 37 -2.65 3.06 -1.78
C SER A 37 -2.33 3.21 -3.26
N ASP A 38 -3.27 2.88 -4.11
CA ASP A 38 -3.21 3.16 -5.54
C ASP A 38 -3.08 4.68 -5.82
N ALA A 39 -3.67 5.52 -4.98
CA ALA A 39 -3.51 6.97 -5.01
C ALA A 39 -2.04 7.45 -4.85
N ALA A 40 -1.13 6.60 -4.39
CA ALA A 40 0.31 6.90 -4.37
C ALA A 40 0.94 6.92 -5.77
N LYS A 41 0.29 6.31 -6.76
CA LYS A 41 0.80 6.13 -8.12
C LYS A 41 -0.11 6.73 -9.18
N THR A 42 -1.41 6.78 -8.90
CA THR A 42 -2.44 7.26 -9.82
C THR A 42 -3.12 8.49 -9.24
N ALA A 43 -3.22 9.55 -10.04
CA ALA A 43 -3.92 10.76 -9.64
C ALA A 43 -5.40 10.46 -9.37
N THR A 44 -5.80 10.56 -8.11
CA THR A 44 -7.16 10.28 -7.67
C THR A 44 -7.82 11.57 -7.19
N PRO A 45 -8.84 12.08 -7.89
CA PRO A 45 -9.56 13.29 -7.47
C PRO A 45 -10.11 13.16 -6.05
N GLY A 46 -9.92 14.19 -5.23
CA GLY A 46 -10.31 14.20 -3.81
C GLY A 46 -9.30 13.59 -2.85
N GLU A 47 -8.24 12.93 -3.33
CA GLU A 47 -7.24 12.24 -2.51
C GLU A 47 -5.84 12.88 -2.56
N ALA A 48 -5.70 14.15 -2.92
CA ALA A 48 -4.39 14.80 -3.09
C ALA A 48 -3.47 14.63 -1.86
N MET A 49 -3.99 14.82 -0.65
CA MET A 49 -3.20 14.68 0.58
C MET A 49 -2.94 13.23 0.95
N ILE A 50 -3.92 12.37 0.71
CA ILE A 50 -3.78 10.91 0.92
C ILE A 50 -2.74 10.37 -0.06
N GLY A 51 -2.85 10.72 -1.33
CA GLY A 51 -1.90 10.34 -2.38
C GLY A 51 -0.47 10.76 -2.04
N ALA A 52 -0.27 12.01 -1.60
CA ALA A 52 1.04 12.51 -1.18
C ALA A 52 1.62 11.70 -0.01
N ALA A 53 0.83 11.45 1.04
CA ALA A 53 1.26 10.65 2.18
C ALA A 53 1.59 9.20 1.78
N LYS A 54 0.77 8.60 0.93
CA LYS A 54 0.98 7.23 0.45
C LYS A 54 2.14 7.12 -0.54
N ALA A 55 2.39 8.14 -1.36
CA ALA A 55 3.58 8.23 -2.20
C ALA A 55 4.88 8.29 -1.37
N ALA A 56 4.86 8.96 -0.22
CA ALA A 56 5.97 8.95 0.73
C ALA A 56 6.28 7.53 1.22
N ILE A 57 5.26 6.70 1.52
CA ILE A 57 5.45 5.29 1.91
C ILE A 57 6.07 4.49 0.75
N VAL A 58 5.60 4.69 -0.48
CA VAL A 58 6.13 3.97 -1.65
C VAL A 58 7.61 4.31 -1.87
N MET A 59 7.98 5.60 -1.85
CA MET A 59 9.38 6.00 -2.04
C MET A 59 10.26 5.55 -0.88
N PHE A 60 9.80 5.68 0.37
CA PHE A 60 10.48 5.12 1.53
C PHE A 60 10.76 3.62 1.37
N THR A 61 9.77 2.85 0.94
CA THR A 61 9.89 1.40 0.73
C THR A 61 10.93 1.07 -0.36
N ARG A 62 10.93 1.81 -1.46
CA ARG A 62 11.90 1.65 -2.55
C ARG A 62 13.33 1.92 -2.10
N THR A 63 13.54 3.02 -1.38
CA THR A 63 14.85 3.38 -0.83
C THR A 63 15.32 2.33 0.18
N LEU A 64 14.45 1.95 1.10
CA LEU A 64 14.73 0.89 2.09
C LEU A 64 15.13 -0.43 1.43
N ALA A 65 14.45 -0.84 0.37
CA ALA A 65 14.78 -2.05 -0.38
C ALA A 65 16.20 -2.02 -0.94
N ILE A 66 16.64 -0.88 -1.45
CA ILE A 66 17.99 -0.71 -1.99
C ILE A 66 19.05 -0.70 -0.88
N GLU A 67 18.78 -0.05 0.23
CA GLU A 67 19.71 0.03 1.36
C GLU A 67 19.88 -1.31 2.06
N GLU A 68 18.79 -2.07 2.23
CA GLU A 68 18.76 -3.26 3.09
C GLU A 68 19.00 -4.59 2.35
N LYS A 69 19.00 -4.61 1.01
CA LYS A 69 19.28 -5.83 0.22
C LYS A 69 20.60 -6.51 0.57
N ARG A 70 21.62 -5.74 0.97
CA ARG A 70 22.92 -6.25 1.42
C ARG A 70 22.84 -7.08 2.71
N HIS A 71 21.76 -6.89 3.47
CA HIS A 71 21.46 -7.65 4.69
C HIS A 71 20.46 -8.79 4.46
N GLY A 72 20.12 -9.09 3.20
CA GLY A 72 19.14 -10.11 2.86
C GLY A 72 17.70 -9.71 3.19
N ILE A 73 17.42 -8.41 3.39
CA ILE A 73 16.09 -7.90 3.72
C ILE A 73 15.42 -7.42 2.44
N ARG A 74 14.16 -7.80 2.27
CA ARG A 74 13.30 -7.34 1.17
C ARG A 74 12.24 -6.37 1.71
N ALA A 75 11.92 -5.36 0.94
CA ALA A 75 10.86 -4.41 1.27
C ALA A 75 10.01 -4.13 0.04
N ASN A 76 8.69 -4.29 0.15
CA ASN A 76 7.74 -4.01 -0.92
C ASN A 76 6.53 -3.25 -0.36
N ALA A 77 5.82 -2.54 -1.23
CA ALA A 77 4.57 -1.87 -0.89
C ALA A 77 3.40 -2.54 -1.60
N LEU A 78 2.30 -2.76 -0.89
CA LEU A 78 1.02 -3.08 -1.48
C LEU A 78 0.23 -1.79 -1.68
N THR A 79 -0.34 -1.62 -2.86
CA THR A 79 -1.08 -0.41 -3.24
C THR A 79 -2.51 -0.76 -3.66
N PRO A 80 -3.36 -1.19 -2.69
CA PRO A 80 -4.77 -1.41 -2.99
C PRO A 80 -5.46 -0.10 -3.37
N SER A 81 -6.56 -0.22 -4.12
CA SER A 81 -7.53 0.86 -4.34
C SER A 81 -8.73 0.64 -3.42
N LEU A 82 -9.90 0.32 -3.96
CA LEU A 82 -11.04 -0.13 -3.18
C LEU A 82 -10.78 -1.53 -2.63
N VAL A 83 -11.19 -1.77 -1.38
CA VAL A 83 -11.20 -3.12 -0.78
C VAL A 83 -12.56 -3.34 -0.16
N HIS A 84 -13.32 -4.29 -0.70
CA HIS A 84 -14.67 -4.62 -0.23
C HIS A 84 -14.65 -5.13 1.23
N GLY A 85 -15.70 -4.84 2.00
CA GLY A 85 -15.83 -5.31 3.38
C GLY A 85 -14.94 -4.59 4.40
N THR A 86 -14.26 -3.49 4.01
CA THR A 86 -13.51 -2.68 4.97
C THR A 86 -14.34 -1.51 5.48
N ALA A 87 -14.17 -1.17 6.77
CA ALA A 87 -14.85 -0.03 7.38
C ALA A 87 -14.58 1.31 6.65
N SER A 88 -13.44 1.44 5.98
CA SER A 88 -13.13 2.61 5.17
C SER A 88 -14.00 2.67 3.93
N THR A 89 -14.09 1.58 3.17
CA THR A 89 -14.91 1.50 1.96
C THR A 89 -16.39 1.66 2.31
N GLU A 90 -16.89 0.98 3.36
CA GLU A 90 -18.27 1.09 3.81
C GLU A 90 -18.65 2.51 4.20
N ARG A 91 -17.78 3.20 4.95
CA ARG A 91 -18.01 4.60 5.35
C ARG A 91 -18.13 5.54 4.15
N ILE A 92 -17.34 5.31 3.11
CA ILE A 92 -17.34 6.17 1.92
C ILE A 92 -18.54 5.84 1.03
N THR A 93 -18.86 4.56 0.86
CA THR A 93 -19.95 4.11 -0.03
C THR A 93 -21.34 4.35 0.57
N SER A 94 -21.49 4.38 1.91
CA SER A 94 -22.75 4.72 2.58
C SER A 94 -23.09 6.21 2.56
N GLY A 95 -22.17 7.07 2.15
CA GLY A 95 -22.40 8.51 2.03
C GLY A 95 -23.04 8.93 0.70
N GLU A 96 -23.70 10.10 0.67
CA GLU A 96 -24.30 10.68 -0.56
C GLU A 96 -23.39 11.70 -1.24
N GLY A 97 -22.17 11.91 -0.75
CA GLY A 97 -21.27 12.98 -1.18
C GLY A 97 -20.46 12.66 -2.44
N PHE A 98 -19.62 13.63 -2.82
CA PHE A 98 -18.70 13.51 -3.95
C PHE A 98 -17.81 12.27 -3.89
N SER A 99 -17.30 11.92 -2.71
CA SER A 99 -16.49 10.74 -2.49
C SER A 99 -17.23 9.44 -2.83
N ALA A 100 -18.50 9.31 -2.42
CA ALA A 100 -19.32 8.12 -2.72
C ALA A 100 -19.48 7.92 -4.24
N LYS A 101 -19.68 9.01 -4.98
CA LYS A 101 -19.79 8.96 -6.46
C LYS A 101 -18.47 8.55 -7.12
N LEU A 102 -17.34 9.05 -6.63
CA LEU A 102 -16.01 8.65 -7.11
C LEU A 102 -15.75 7.16 -6.87
N PHE A 103 -16.05 6.68 -5.70
CA PHE A 103 -15.88 5.26 -5.36
C PHE A 103 -16.81 4.36 -6.15
N ALA A 104 -18.06 4.76 -6.36
CA ALA A 104 -18.97 4.02 -7.24
C ALA A 104 -18.46 3.98 -8.69
N SER A 105 -17.85 5.07 -9.18
CA SER A 105 -17.20 5.10 -10.49
C SER A 105 -15.96 4.19 -10.55
N ALA A 106 -15.12 4.21 -9.52
CA ALA A 106 -13.96 3.35 -9.43
C ALA A 106 -14.36 1.87 -9.36
N ALA A 107 -15.39 1.52 -8.60
CA ALA A 107 -15.90 0.15 -8.54
C ALA A 107 -16.37 -0.38 -9.91
N LYS A 108 -16.95 0.49 -10.75
CA LYS A 108 -17.33 0.13 -12.13
C LYS A 108 -16.11 -0.13 -13.04
N GLN A 109 -14.98 0.47 -12.74
CA GLN A 109 -13.73 0.26 -13.48
C GLN A 109 -13.03 -1.04 -13.09
N ALA A 110 -13.35 -1.60 -11.93
CA ALA A 110 -12.82 -2.89 -11.47
C ALA A 110 -13.46 -4.04 -12.28
N ALA A 111 -13.10 -4.18 -13.54
CA ALA A 111 -13.69 -5.18 -14.43
C ALA A 111 -13.41 -6.63 -14.00
N LEU A 112 -12.36 -6.87 -13.21
CA LEU A 112 -12.02 -8.17 -12.62
C LEU A 112 -12.66 -8.36 -11.22
N GLY A 113 -13.49 -7.42 -10.79
CA GLY A 113 -14.08 -7.36 -9.46
C GLY A 113 -13.32 -6.45 -8.51
N VAL A 114 -14.04 -5.87 -7.54
CA VAL A 114 -13.41 -5.13 -6.43
C VAL A 114 -12.81 -6.14 -5.47
N PRO A 115 -11.49 -6.09 -5.20
CA PRO A 115 -10.85 -7.06 -4.31
C PRO A 115 -11.37 -6.93 -2.87
N ASP A 116 -11.31 -8.02 -2.14
CA ASP A 116 -11.55 -8.07 -0.71
C ASP A 116 -10.24 -8.22 0.09
N ALA A 117 -10.36 -8.41 1.40
CA ALA A 117 -9.19 -8.55 2.27
C ALA A 117 -8.37 -9.82 1.96
N ASP A 118 -9.01 -10.90 1.52
CA ASP A 118 -8.35 -12.17 1.22
C ASP A 118 -7.51 -12.06 -0.07
N ASP A 119 -7.97 -11.31 -1.06
CA ASP A 119 -7.18 -11.00 -2.27
C ASP A 119 -5.88 -10.26 -1.93
N ILE A 120 -5.97 -9.27 -1.04
CA ILE A 120 -4.79 -8.52 -0.58
C ILE A 120 -3.87 -9.41 0.25
N ALA A 121 -4.44 -10.25 1.12
CA ALA A 121 -3.69 -11.17 1.97
C ALA A 121 -2.96 -12.24 1.14
N ALA A 122 -3.57 -12.75 0.08
CA ALA A 122 -2.94 -13.72 -0.82
C ALA A 122 -1.65 -13.15 -1.44
N LEU A 123 -1.69 -11.90 -1.91
CA LEU A 123 -0.47 -11.23 -2.41
C LEU A 123 0.55 -11.01 -1.28
N ALA A 124 0.12 -10.60 -0.08
CA ALA A 124 1.01 -10.41 1.05
C ALA A 124 1.74 -11.71 1.42
N VAL A 125 1.02 -12.83 1.49
CA VAL A 125 1.58 -14.16 1.76
C VAL A 125 2.61 -14.54 0.68
N PHE A 126 2.28 -14.35 -0.60
CA PHE A 126 3.22 -14.60 -1.69
C PHE A 126 4.49 -13.76 -1.55
N VAL A 127 4.35 -12.45 -1.34
CA VAL A 127 5.49 -11.51 -1.21
C VAL A 127 6.36 -11.86 0.01
N CYS A 128 5.77 -12.37 1.10
CA CYS A 128 6.52 -12.84 2.27
C CYS A 128 7.24 -14.16 2.03
N SER A 129 6.79 -14.97 1.08
CA SER A 129 7.30 -16.32 0.86
C SER A 129 8.68 -16.36 0.20
N PRO A 130 9.40 -17.49 0.28
CA PRO A 130 10.64 -17.71 -0.47
C PRO A 130 10.48 -17.64 -1.98
N ALA A 131 9.26 -17.91 -2.51
CA ALA A 131 8.97 -17.84 -3.94
C ALA A 131 9.14 -16.40 -4.48
N ALA A 132 8.94 -15.38 -3.64
CA ALA A 132 9.19 -13.98 -3.96
C ALA A 132 10.62 -13.52 -3.61
N GLY A 133 11.57 -14.44 -3.44
CA GLY A 133 12.92 -14.15 -2.93
C GLY A 133 13.76 -13.16 -3.73
N LYS A 134 13.37 -12.84 -4.96
CA LYS A 134 14.01 -11.84 -5.81
C LYS A 134 13.17 -10.56 -5.99
N LEU A 135 12.03 -10.47 -5.31
CA LEU A 135 11.10 -9.34 -5.40
C LEU A 135 11.36 -8.37 -4.25
N THR A 136 11.86 -7.18 -4.57
CA THR A 136 12.07 -6.09 -3.60
C THR A 136 11.92 -4.73 -4.27
N GLY A 137 11.54 -3.70 -3.52
CA GLY A 137 11.38 -2.33 -4.00
C GLY A 137 10.14 -2.10 -4.87
N GLN A 138 9.21 -3.04 -4.92
CA GLN A 138 8.04 -2.94 -5.77
C GLN A 138 6.84 -2.32 -5.04
N ALA A 139 6.00 -1.61 -5.81
CA ALA A 139 4.70 -1.13 -5.38
C ALA A 139 3.63 -1.85 -6.22
N ILE A 140 2.96 -2.82 -5.61
CA ILE A 140 2.14 -3.81 -6.32
C ILE A 140 0.67 -3.55 -6.02
N SER A 141 -0.13 -3.37 -7.08
CA SER A 141 -1.58 -3.20 -6.97
C SER A 141 -2.32 -4.53 -6.99
N VAL A 142 -3.36 -4.63 -6.16
CA VAL A 142 -4.47 -5.56 -6.31
C VAL A 142 -5.72 -4.70 -6.29
N ASN A 143 -6.26 -4.38 -7.45
CA ASN A 143 -7.31 -3.37 -7.60
C ASN A 143 -8.39 -3.70 -8.64
N GLY A 144 -8.42 -4.94 -9.13
CA GLY A 144 -9.42 -5.39 -10.11
C GLY A 144 -9.34 -4.71 -11.48
N GLY A 145 -8.24 -4.00 -11.77
CA GLY A 145 -8.06 -3.26 -13.02
C GLY A 145 -8.53 -1.79 -12.96
N ILE A 146 -8.73 -1.22 -11.78
CA ILE A 146 -9.07 0.22 -11.62
C ILE A 146 -7.96 1.11 -12.16
N SER A 147 -6.71 0.70 -12.01
CA SER A 147 -5.55 1.38 -12.56
C SER A 147 -4.46 0.39 -12.99
N ALA A 148 -3.53 0.86 -13.80
CA ALA A 148 -2.38 0.09 -14.30
C ALA A 148 -1.05 0.86 -14.09
N ALA A 149 -0.83 1.43 -12.90
CA ALA A 149 0.33 2.23 -12.56
C ALA A 149 1.30 1.49 -11.59
#